data_3ebfc1604781e45a67bcd9a42ea4ad3a
#
_entry.id   3ebfc1604781e45a67bcd9a42ea4ad3a
#
_cell.length_a   1.000
_cell.length_b   1.000
_cell.length_c   1.000
_cell.angle_alpha   90.00
_cell.angle_beta   90.00
_cell.angle_gamma   90.00
#
_symmetry.space_group_name_H-M   'P 1'
#
loop_
_entity.id
_entity.type
_entity.pdbx_description
1 polymer ?
#
loop_
_entity_poly.entity_id
_entity_poly.type
_entity_poly.pdbx_seq_one_letter_code
_entity_poly.pdbx_strand_id
1 'polypeptide(L)'
;VALVNSVNPYRIEGQKTAAFEVVDMLGNAPDIHALPVGNAGNITAYWKGYKEYYKDGMSSQLPQMYGFQAAGAAPIVKGKIVKNPDTIATAIRIGNPASWAQAVEARDVSGGVIDSVTDKEILSAYRLIAAKEGIFVEPSSAAGLAGLIKYKKAGKLPKDKTIVITVTGHGLKDIPYALESAK
;
A
#
# COMPACT_ATOMS: atom_id res chain seq x y z
N VAL A 1 -7.61 -22.55 18.92
CA VAL A 1 -6.73 -22.05 17.82
C VAL A 1 -6.85 -20.55 17.77
N ALA A 2 -5.71 -19.82 17.90
CA ALA A 2 -5.72 -18.36 17.77
C ALA A 2 -5.79 -17.96 16.28
N LEU A 3 -6.67 -17.00 15.94
CA LEU A 3 -6.71 -16.41 14.61
C LEU A 3 -5.55 -15.40 14.47
N VAL A 4 -4.64 -15.65 13.54
CA VAL A 4 -3.47 -14.81 13.28
C VAL A 4 -3.53 -14.09 11.93
N ASN A 5 -4.71 -14.05 11.32
CA ASN A 5 -4.95 -13.45 10.01
C ASN A 5 -5.43 -11.98 10.09
N SER A 6 -5.95 -11.45 8.98
CA SER A 6 -6.35 -10.05 8.82
C SER A 6 -7.44 -9.54 9.77
N VAL A 7 -8.18 -10.43 10.45
CA VAL A 7 -9.21 -10.06 11.43
C VAL A 7 -8.66 -9.93 12.86
N ASN A 8 -7.40 -10.31 13.09
CA ASN A 8 -6.78 -10.21 14.39
C ASN A 8 -6.32 -8.77 14.68
N PRO A 9 -6.86 -8.10 15.73
CA PRO A 9 -6.52 -6.71 16.05
C PRO A 9 -5.04 -6.53 16.43
N TYR A 10 -4.40 -7.54 17.01
CA TYR A 10 -2.97 -7.49 17.34
C TYR A 10 -2.07 -7.36 16.10
N ARG A 11 -2.54 -7.73 14.92
CA ARG A 11 -1.80 -7.45 13.67
C ARG A 11 -1.67 -5.95 13.39
N ILE A 12 -2.71 -5.17 13.68
CA ILE A 12 -2.67 -3.72 13.54
C ILE A 12 -1.66 -3.12 14.53
N GLU A 13 -1.68 -3.61 15.79
CA GLU A 13 -0.72 -3.18 16.81
C GLU A 13 0.74 -3.51 16.45
N GLY A 14 1.00 -4.67 15.86
CA GLY A 14 2.33 -5.03 15.41
C GLY A 14 2.75 -4.26 14.14
N GLN A 15 1.87 -4.17 13.14
CA GLN A 15 2.20 -3.51 11.87
C GLN A 15 2.33 -1.98 11.97
N LYS A 16 1.71 -1.34 12.96
CA LYS A 16 1.83 0.11 13.15
C LYS A 16 3.28 0.58 13.37
N THR A 17 4.13 -0.29 13.90
CA THR A 17 5.55 0.01 14.15
C THR A 17 6.33 0.33 12.88
N ALA A 18 5.87 -0.11 11.71
CA ALA A 18 6.48 0.29 10.44
C ALA A 18 6.39 1.82 10.22
N ALA A 19 5.35 2.48 10.70
CA ALA A 19 5.27 3.95 10.68
C ALA A 19 6.29 4.58 11.64
N PHE A 20 6.53 3.96 12.79
CA PHE A 20 7.55 4.40 13.74
C PHE A 20 8.94 4.35 13.11
N GLU A 21 9.29 3.20 12.50
CA GLU A 21 10.58 3.02 11.82
C GLU A 21 10.79 4.05 10.71
N VAL A 22 9.74 4.40 9.95
CA VAL A 22 9.82 5.44 8.92
C VAL A 22 10.11 6.81 9.54
N VAL A 23 9.41 7.18 10.62
CA VAL A 23 9.64 8.46 11.30
C VAL A 23 11.02 8.51 11.95
N ASP A 24 11.43 7.44 12.62
CA ASP A 24 12.75 7.35 13.27
C ASP A 24 13.89 7.50 12.25
N MET A 25 13.73 6.92 11.05
CA MET A 25 14.74 7.00 9.99
C MET A 25 14.79 8.38 9.32
N LEU A 26 13.64 9.03 9.12
CA LEU A 26 13.54 10.32 8.40
C LEU A 26 13.63 11.52 9.34
N GLY A 27 13.49 11.33 10.65
CA GLY A 27 13.37 12.39 11.64
C GLY A 27 11.99 13.06 11.66
N ASN A 28 11.06 12.65 10.79
CA ASN A 28 9.67 13.13 10.71
C ASN A 28 8.83 12.20 9.83
N ALA A 29 7.51 12.32 9.87
CA ALA A 29 6.67 11.63 8.91
C ALA A 29 6.89 12.16 7.49
N PRO A 30 6.81 11.31 6.43
CA PRO A 30 6.88 11.77 5.04
C PRO A 30 5.66 12.62 4.69
N ASP A 31 5.72 13.35 3.59
CA ASP A 31 4.53 14.04 3.06
C ASP A 31 3.49 13.05 2.53
N ILE A 32 3.94 11.98 1.88
CA ILE A 32 3.08 10.95 1.30
C ILE A 32 3.63 9.57 1.65
N HIS A 33 2.77 8.67 2.11
CA HIS A 33 3.08 7.25 2.23
C HIS A 33 2.22 6.44 1.26
N ALA A 34 2.85 5.84 0.25
CA ALA A 34 2.20 5.05 -0.78
C ALA A 34 2.35 3.55 -0.53
N LEU A 35 1.28 2.78 -0.70
CA LEU A 35 1.28 1.35 -0.40
C LEU A 35 0.17 0.59 -1.16
N PRO A 36 0.34 -0.73 -1.38
CA PRO A 36 -0.72 -1.57 -1.93
C PRO A 36 -1.83 -1.80 -0.91
N VAL A 37 -3.08 -1.91 -1.37
CA VAL A 37 -4.25 -2.12 -0.51
C VAL A 37 -5.02 -3.36 -0.96
N GLY A 38 -4.97 -4.43 -0.15
CA GLY A 38 -5.80 -5.63 -0.26
C GLY A 38 -6.84 -5.70 0.85
N ASN A 39 -6.55 -6.44 1.93
CA ASN A 39 -7.38 -6.47 3.15
C ASN A 39 -7.37 -5.15 3.95
N ALA A 40 -6.57 -4.18 3.52
CA ALA A 40 -6.44 -2.85 4.08
C ALA A 40 -5.89 -2.77 5.51
N GLY A 41 -5.32 -3.86 6.03
CA GLY A 41 -4.70 -3.89 7.35
C GLY A 41 -3.46 -3.02 7.45
N ASN A 42 -2.63 -3.00 6.39
CA ASN A 42 -1.39 -2.20 6.36
C ASN A 42 -1.66 -0.69 6.41
N ILE A 43 -2.53 -0.15 5.56
CA ILE A 43 -2.87 1.28 5.57
C ILE A 43 -3.50 1.71 6.90
N THR A 44 -4.35 0.85 7.47
CA THR A 44 -4.95 1.05 8.79
C THR A 44 -3.87 1.11 9.88
N ALA A 45 -2.95 0.15 9.87
CA ALA A 45 -1.89 0.06 10.87
C ALA A 45 -0.92 1.24 10.78
N TYR A 46 -0.46 1.58 9.58
CA TYR A 46 0.50 2.67 9.40
C TYR A 46 -0.12 4.02 9.76
N TRP A 47 -1.37 4.25 9.35
CA TRP A 47 -2.10 5.46 9.76
C TRP A 47 -2.24 5.57 11.28
N LYS A 48 -2.54 4.44 11.96
CA LYS A 48 -2.56 4.39 13.42
C LYS A 48 -1.21 4.75 14.03
N GLY A 49 -0.13 4.18 13.52
CA GLY A 49 1.23 4.47 14.00
C GLY A 49 1.63 5.93 13.81
N TYR A 50 1.36 6.52 12.65
CA TYR A 50 1.61 7.95 12.43
C TYR A 50 0.81 8.84 13.37
N LYS A 51 -0.47 8.52 13.65
CA LYS A 51 -1.29 9.27 14.61
C LYS A 51 -0.72 9.19 16.04
N GLU A 52 -0.22 8.03 16.44
CA GLU A 52 0.41 7.85 17.77
C GLU A 52 1.68 8.68 17.87
N TYR A 53 2.62 8.57 16.94
CA TYR A 53 3.87 9.34 16.95
C TYR A 53 3.65 10.84 16.84
N TYR A 54 2.66 11.27 16.06
CA TYR A 54 2.28 12.70 16.05
C TYR A 54 1.76 13.18 17.40
N LYS A 55 0.90 12.38 18.05
CA LYS A 55 0.36 12.71 19.38
C LYS A 55 1.45 12.76 20.44
N ASP A 56 2.43 11.87 20.36
CA ASP A 56 3.53 11.75 21.31
C ASP A 56 4.68 12.75 21.03
N GLY A 57 4.52 13.61 20.02
CA GLY A 57 5.51 14.64 19.65
C GLY A 57 6.75 14.10 18.93
N MET A 58 6.75 12.81 18.53
CA MET A 58 7.84 12.19 17.77
C MET A 58 7.83 12.58 16.29
N SER A 59 6.72 13.11 15.80
CA SER A 59 6.56 13.69 14.47
C SER A 59 5.79 15.01 14.56
N SER A 60 6.19 16.01 13.78
CA SER A 60 5.51 17.31 13.72
C SER A 60 4.40 17.36 12.67
N GLN A 61 4.24 16.29 11.88
CA GLN A 61 3.24 16.21 10.81
C GLN A 61 2.71 14.80 10.64
N LEU A 62 1.62 14.68 9.89
CA LEU A 62 1.00 13.42 9.46
C LEU A 62 1.14 13.29 7.93
N PRO A 63 1.39 12.08 7.38
CA PRO A 63 1.47 11.89 5.95
C PRO A 63 0.08 11.82 5.32
N GLN A 64 -0.03 12.17 4.04
CA GLN A 64 -1.13 11.73 3.20
C GLN A 64 -0.97 10.24 2.88
N MET A 65 -2.02 9.45 3.14
CA MET A 65 -2.00 8.01 2.88
C MET A 65 -2.49 7.71 1.47
N TYR A 66 -1.59 7.21 0.61
CA TYR A 66 -1.89 6.87 -0.78
C TYR A 66 -1.98 5.36 -0.94
N GLY A 67 -3.20 4.83 -0.94
CA GLY A 67 -3.50 3.41 -1.12
C GLY A 67 -3.81 3.06 -2.59
N PHE A 68 -3.27 1.93 -3.08
CA PHE A 68 -3.55 1.49 -4.44
C PHE A 68 -4.05 0.04 -4.48
N GLN A 69 -5.24 -0.15 -5.07
CA GLN A 69 -5.86 -1.45 -5.32
C GLN A 69 -5.59 -1.90 -6.76
N ALA A 70 -5.58 -3.20 -7.03
CA ALA A 70 -5.61 -3.69 -8.40
C ALA A 70 -7.00 -3.46 -9.02
N ALA A 71 -7.08 -2.98 -10.25
CA ALA A 71 -8.36 -2.60 -10.90
C ALA A 71 -9.39 -3.73 -10.97
N GLY A 72 -8.93 -4.99 -11.11
CA GLY A 72 -9.78 -6.18 -11.06
C GLY A 72 -10.22 -6.59 -9.65
N ALA A 73 -9.62 -5.96 -8.59
CA ALA A 73 -9.90 -6.23 -7.19
C ALA A 73 -9.90 -4.91 -6.39
N ALA A 74 -10.75 -3.94 -6.79
CA ALA A 74 -10.79 -2.59 -6.24
C ALA A 74 -12.13 -2.26 -5.56
N PRO A 75 -12.52 -2.99 -4.50
CA PRO A 75 -13.83 -2.79 -3.85
C PRO A 75 -13.96 -1.41 -3.21
N ILE A 76 -12.93 -0.87 -2.56
CA ILE A 76 -12.98 0.45 -1.90
C ILE A 76 -13.18 1.55 -2.95
N VAL A 77 -12.45 1.48 -4.08
CA VAL A 77 -12.59 2.44 -5.19
C VAL A 77 -13.99 2.36 -5.81
N LYS A 78 -14.54 1.14 -5.96
CA LYS A 78 -15.86 0.89 -6.53
C LYS A 78 -17.01 1.15 -5.55
N GLY A 79 -16.73 1.33 -4.27
CA GLY A 79 -17.74 1.48 -3.21
C GLY A 79 -18.61 0.24 -2.98
N LYS A 80 -18.19 -0.95 -3.46
CA LYS A 80 -18.95 -2.21 -3.36
C LYS A 80 -18.04 -3.43 -3.41
N ILE A 81 -18.51 -4.53 -2.82
CA ILE A 81 -17.83 -5.83 -2.86
C ILE A 81 -17.63 -6.29 -4.31
N VAL A 82 -16.44 -6.76 -4.61
CA VAL A 82 -16.09 -7.43 -5.87
C VAL A 82 -16.20 -8.94 -5.65
N LYS A 83 -17.22 -9.57 -6.20
CA LYS A 83 -17.49 -11.00 -5.97
C LYS A 83 -16.43 -11.93 -6.55
N ASN A 84 -15.90 -11.59 -7.72
CA ASN A 84 -14.89 -12.36 -8.44
C ASN A 84 -13.68 -11.44 -8.70
N PRO A 85 -12.82 -11.22 -7.68
CA PRO A 85 -11.63 -10.40 -7.86
C PRO A 85 -10.62 -11.16 -8.74
N ASP A 86 -10.06 -10.46 -9.73
CA ASP A 86 -9.07 -11.02 -10.63
C ASP A 86 -7.93 -10.03 -10.87
N THR A 87 -6.69 -10.47 -10.67
CA THR A 87 -5.46 -9.69 -10.87
C THR A 87 -4.24 -10.58 -10.72
N ILE A 88 -3.14 -10.20 -11.36
CA ILE A 88 -1.81 -10.79 -11.17
C ILE A 88 -1.24 -10.52 -9.76
N ALA A 89 -1.71 -9.48 -9.11
CA ALA A 89 -1.29 -9.08 -7.77
C ALA A 89 -2.02 -9.91 -6.69
N THR A 90 -1.63 -11.17 -6.54
CA THR A 90 -2.35 -12.19 -5.76
C THR A 90 -2.57 -11.78 -4.30
N ALA A 91 -1.60 -11.13 -3.64
CA ALA A 91 -1.72 -10.72 -2.24
C ALA A 91 -2.73 -9.58 -2.02
N ILE A 92 -3.11 -8.82 -3.06
CA ILE A 92 -4.17 -7.81 -3.01
C ILE A 92 -5.41 -8.19 -3.84
N ARG A 93 -5.53 -9.45 -4.27
CA ARG A 93 -6.74 -9.99 -4.93
C ARG A 93 -7.86 -10.22 -3.94
N ILE A 94 -8.32 -9.13 -3.34
CA ILE A 94 -9.32 -9.14 -2.25
C ILE A 94 -10.57 -8.38 -2.69
N GLY A 95 -11.70 -9.07 -2.69
CA GLY A 95 -12.98 -8.49 -3.10
C GLY A 95 -13.79 -7.87 -1.95
N ASN A 96 -13.44 -8.18 -0.70
CA ASN A 96 -14.11 -7.65 0.50
C ASN A 96 -13.06 -7.45 1.62
N PRO A 97 -12.43 -6.28 1.71
CA PRO A 97 -11.40 -6.00 2.70
C PRO A 97 -11.89 -6.10 4.15
N ALA A 98 -11.11 -6.76 5.01
CA ALA A 98 -11.42 -6.87 6.44
C ALA A 98 -11.38 -5.50 7.17
N SER A 99 -10.48 -4.59 6.76
CA SER A 99 -10.33 -3.27 7.38
C SER A 99 -10.86 -2.14 6.47
N TRP A 100 -12.00 -2.35 5.83
CA TRP A 100 -12.59 -1.40 4.87
C TRP A 100 -12.83 -0.01 5.47
N ALA A 101 -13.58 0.05 6.55
CA ALA A 101 -13.97 1.32 7.19
C ALA A 101 -12.74 2.11 7.67
N GLN A 102 -11.78 1.41 8.27
CA GLN A 102 -10.54 2.02 8.77
C GLN A 102 -9.65 2.55 7.64
N ALA A 103 -9.62 1.85 6.49
CA ALA A 103 -8.88 2.33 5.32
C ALA A 103 -9.51 3.59 4.71
N VAL A 104 -10.84 3.64 4.68
CA VAL A 104 -11.58 4.84 4.24
C VAL A 104 -11.31 6.00 5.20
N GLU A 105 -11.35 5.76 6.52
CA GLU A 105 -10.96 6.76 7.54
C GLU A 105 -9.52 7.26 7.30
N ALA A 106 -8.56 6.34 7.13
CA ALA A 106 -7.17 6.71 6.89
C ALA A 106 -7.01 7.59 5.64
N ARG A 107 -7.70 7.27 4.55
CA ARG A 107 -7.73 8.08 3.33
C ARG A 107 -8.31 9.48 3.61
N ASP A 108 -9.50 9.55 4.21
CA ASP A 108 -10.26 10.79 4.32
C ASP A 108 -9.62 11.74 5.35
N VAL A 109 -9.21 11.22 6.50
CA VAL A 109 -8.62 12.04 7.57
C VAL A 109 -7.19 12.50 7.22
N SER A 110 -6.43 11.70 6.47
CA SER A 110 -5.10 12.09 6.00
C SER A 110 -5.12 13.07 4.81
N GLY A 111 -6.28 13.31 4.20
CA GLY A 111 -6.37 14.01 2.92
C GLY A 111 -5.68 13.25 1.77
N GLY A 112 -5.54 11.95 1.92
CA GLY A 112 -4.90 11.06 0.95
C GLY A 112 -5.86 10.50 -0.10
N VAL A 113 -5.47 9.39 -0.72
CA VAL A 113 -6.27 8.76 -1.79
C VAL A 113 -6.27 7.24 -1.65
N ILE A 114 -7.36 6.61 -2.11
CA ILE A 114 -7.36 5.19 -2.48
C ILE A 114 -7.87 5.11 -3.91
N ASP A 115 -7.00 4.67 -4.82
CA ASP A 115 -7.28 4.53 -6.25
C ASP A 115 -6.89 3.14 -6.75
N SER A 116 -7.13 2.86 -8.02
CA SER A 116 -6.81 1.58 -8.63
C SER A 116 -5.76 1.73 -9.73
N VAL A 117 -4.99 0.65 -9.91
CA VAL A 117 -4.02 0.47 -10.98
C VAL A 117 -4.29 -0.83 -11.72
N THR A 118 -4.08 -0.82 -13.04
CA THR A 118 -4.24 -2.00 -13.88
C THR A 118 -3.08 -2.98 -13.71
N ASP A 119 -3.29 -4.25 -14.04
CA ASP A 119 -2.23 -5.26 -14.04
C ASP A 119 -1.05 -4.87 -14.94
N LYS A 120 -1.32 -4.18 -16.05
CA LYS A 120 -0.28 -3.65 -16.94
C LYS A 120 0.60 -2.60 -16.25
N GLU A 121 -0.01 -1.70 -15.49
CA GLU A 121 0.70 -0.68 -14.71
C GLU A 121 1.50 -1.33 -13.57
N ILE A 122 0.91 -2.31 -12.89
CA ILE A 122 1.59 -3.09 -11.84
C ILE A 122 2.82 -3.81 -12.41
N LEU A 123 2.67 -4.51 -13.53
CA LEU A 123 3.77 -5.23 -14.18
C LEU A 123 4.89 -4.28 -14.64
N SER A 124 4.53 -3.12 -15.18
CA SER A 124 5.51 -2.11 -15.55
C SER A 124 6.31 -1.61 -14.36
N ALA A 125 5.65 -1.32 -13.25
CA ALA A 125 6.29 -0.89 -12.00
C ALA A 125 7.13 -2.00 -11.36
N TYR A 126 6.63 -3.24 -11.39
CA TYR A 126 7.34 -4.43 -10.92
C TYR A 126 8.71 -4.60 -11.60
N ARG A 127 8.73 -4.53 -12.94
CA ARG A 127 9.97 -4.60 -13.73
C ARG A 127 10.88 -3.40 -13.46
N LEU A 128 10.30 -2.21 -13.26
CA LEU A 128 11.06 -0.99 -12.99
C LEU A 128 11.80 -1.07 -11.65
N ILE A 129 11.14 -1.56 -10.58
CA ILE A 129 11.76 -1.74 -9.26
C ILE A 129 12.97 -2.70 -9.39
N ALA A 130 12.79 -3.84 -10.02
CA ALA A 130 13.87 -4.79 -10.21
C ALA A 130 15.04 -4.20 -11.03
N ALA A 131 14.74 -3.49 -12.13
CA ALA A 131 15.75 -2.97 -13.04
C ALA A 131 16.51 -1.76 -12.51
N LYS A 132 15.88 -0.92 -11.67
CA LYS A 132 16.46 0.32 -11.18
C LYS A 132 17.01 0.23 -9.76
N GLU A 133 16.34 -0.52 -8.89
CA GLU A 133 16.69 -0.63 -7.48
C GLU A 133 17.30 -1.99 -7.11
N GLY A 134 17.26 -2.97 -8.02
CA GLY A 134 17.73 -4.33 -7.74
C GLY A 134 16.86 -5.08 -6.71
N ILE A 135 15.65 -4.61 -6.43
CA ILE A 135 14.78 -5.18 -5.41
C ILE A 135 13.79 -6.15 -6.06
N PHE A 136 13.84 -7.41 -5.66
CA PHE A 136 12.92 -8.45 -6.15
C PHE A 136 11.69 -8.54 -5.25
N VAL A 137 10.58 -7.98 -5.71
CA VAL A 137 9.29 -7.93 -4.98
C VAL A 137 8.24 -8.84 -5.61
N GLU A 138 7.17 -9.15 -4.89
CA GLU A 138 5.95 -9.72 -5.48
C GLU A 138 5.18 -8.67 -6.29
N PRO A 139 4.33 -9.05 -7.29
CA PRO A 139 3.58 -8.07 -8.09
C PRO A 139 2.74 -7.10 -7.27
N SER A 140 2.12 -7.57 -6.19
CA SER A 140 1.30 -6.73 -5.29
C SER A 140 2.09 -5.55 -4.69
N SER A 141 3.37 -5.75 -4.37
CA SER A 141 4.24 -4.71 -3.83
C SER A 141 4.44 -3.54 -4.80
N ALA A 142 4.38 -3.80 -6.10
CA ALA A 142 4.58 -2.78 -7.11
C ALA A 142 3.37 -1.85 -7.30
N ALA A 143 2.20 -2.17 -6.73
CA ALA A 143 1.00 -1.36 -6.91
C ALA A 143 1.15 0.07 -6.37
N GLY A 144 1.90 0.27 -5.27
CA GLY A 144 2.21 1.59 -4.73
C GLY A 144 2.96 2.47 -5.74
N LEU A 145 4.05 1.95 -6.32
CA LEU A 145 4.82 2.65 -7.34
C LEU A 145 4.00 2.88 -8.62
N ALA A 146 3.23 1.88 -9.06
CA ALA A 146 2.35 2.01 -10.23
C ALA A 146 1.38 3.17 -10.08
N GLY A 147 0.79 3.32 -8.90
CA GLY A 147 -0.11 4.42 -8.57
C GLY A 147 0.58 5.78 -8.58
N LEU A 148 1.76 5.89 -7.99
CA LEU A 148 2.53 7.13 -8.03
C LEU A 148 2.93 7.52 -9.45
N ILE A 149 3.34 6.57 -10.29
CA ILE A 149 3.64 6.82 -11.71
C ILE A 149 2.38 7.32 -12.45
N LYS A 150 1.21 6.69 -12.21
CA LYS A 150 -0.08 7.13 -12.75
C LYS A 150 -0.38 8.58 -12.34
N TYR A 151 -0.22 8.92 -11.06
CA TYR A 151 -0.46 10.26 -10.54
C TYR A 151 0.52 11.30 -11.07
N LYS A 152 1.81 10.93 -11.20
CA LYS A 152 2.83 11.79 -11.82
C LYS A 152 2.49 12.11 -13.27
N LYS A 153 2.12 11.10 -14.06
CA LYS A 153 1.71 11.28 -15.47
C LYS A 153 0.47 12.16 -15.62
N ALA A 154 -0.45 12.07 -14.65
CA ALA A 154 -1.67 12.89 -14.63
C ALA A 154 -1.46 14.29 -14.05
N GLY A 155 -0.24 14.67 -13.65
CA GLY A 155 0.06 15.96 -13.01
C GLY A 155 -0.56 16.14 -11.62
N LYS A 156 -0.97 15.02 -10.97
CA LYS A 156 -1.64 15.01 -9.67
C LYS A 156 -0.69 14.77 -8.49
N LEU A 157 0.55 14.39 -8.75
CA LEU A 157 1.54 14.20 -7.70
C LEU A 157 2.21 15.54 -7.40
N PRO A 158 2.17 16.03 -6.15
CA PRO A 158 2.82 17.29 -5.78
C PRO A 158 4.32 17.20 -5.95
N LYS A 159 4.96 18.33 -6.29
CA LYS A 159 6.41 18.44 -6.40
C LYS A 159 7.06 18.69 -5.04
N ASP A 160 8.33 18.40 -4.95
CA ASP A 160 9.16 18.71 -3.78
C ASP A 160 8.62 18.12 -2.47
N LYS A 161 8.14 16.88 -2.56
CA LYS A 161 7.58 16.11 -1.44
C LYS A 161 8.41 14.88 -1.14
N THR A 162 8.60 14.59 0.14
CA THR A 162 9.15 13.32 0.61
C THR A 162 8.08 12.25 0.49
N ILE A 163 8.36 11.24 -0.33
CA ILE A 163 7.44 10.12 -0.59
C ILE A 163 8.07 8.82 -0.14
N VAL A 164 7.41 8.11 0.75
CA VAL A 164 7.76 6.73 1.12
C VAL A 164 6.85 5.76 0.39
N ILE A 165 7.44 4.69 -0.14
CA ILE A 165 6.70 3.58 -0.75
C ILE A 165 6.99 2.33 0.06
N THR A 166 5.97 1.70 0.62
CA THR A 166 6.15 0.37 1.21
C THR A 166 6.15 -0.70 0.13
N VAL A 167 7.30 -1.37 -0.02
CA VAL A 167 7.38 -2.65 -0.74
C VAL A 167 7.11 -3.78 0.27
N THR A 168 6.05 -4.54 0.03
CA THR A 168 5.47 -5.44 1.03
C THR A 168 6.06 -6.85 1.00
N GLY A 169 5.82 -7.60 -0.08
CA GLY A 169 6.24 -8.99 -0.19
C GLY A 169 7.43 -9.20 -1.12
N HIS A 170 8.29 -10.16 -0.75
CA HIS A 170 9.42 -10.59 -1.57
C HIS A 170 8.94 -11.42 -2.77
N GLY A 171 9.62 -11.32 -3.92
CA GLY A 171 9.26 -12.01 -5.16
C GLY A 171 9.21 -13.54 -5.05
N LEU A 172 9.95 -14.15 -4.13
CA LEU A 172 9.88 -15.59 -3.88
C LEU A 172 8.52 -16.08 -3.34
N LYS A 173 7.63 -15.19 -2.94
CA LYS A 173 6.24 -15.55 -2.58
C LYS A 173 5.39 -15.91 -3.79
N ASP A 174 5.79 -15.49 -5.00
CA ASP A 174 5.03 -15.69 -6.23
C ASP A 174 5.96 -16.12 -7.37
N ILE A 175 6.71 -17.21 -7.14
CA ILE A 175 7.69 -17.77 -8.08
C ILE A 175 7.07 -18.12 -9.45
N PRO A 176 5.88 -18.77 -9.53
CA PRO A 176 5.28 -19.06 -10.81
C PRO A 176 5.12 -17.83 -11.69
N TYR A 177 4.63 -16.74 -11.11
CA TYR A 177 4.47 -15.48 -11.83
C TYR A 177 5.82 -14.84 -12.22
N ALA A 178 6.82 -14.90 -11.34
CA ALA A 178 8.16 -14.37 -11.63
C ALA A 178 8.78 -15.08 -12.84
N LEU A 179 8.66 -16.42 -12.93
CA LEU A 179 9.14 -17.22 -14.05
C LEU A 179 8.37 -16.95 -15.36
N GLU A 180 7.07 -16.72 -15.29
CA GLU A 180 6.24 -16.39 -16.43
C GLU A 180 6.55 -14.97 -16.95
N SER A 181 6.74 -14.02 -16.07
CA SER A 181 7.02 -12.61 -16.40
C SER A 181 8.44 -12.36 -16.92
N ALA A 182 9.36 -13.30 -16.72
CA ALA A 182 10.74 -13.25 -17.22
C ALA A 182 10.90 -13.71 -18.67
N LYS A 183 9.87 -14.34 -19.24
CA LYS A 183 9.81 -14.70 -20.67
C LYS A 183 9.38 -13.52 -21.51
#